data_ff9431caa081f48f86e7a04c74faa92e
#
_entry.id   ff9431caa081f48f86e7a04c74faa92e
#
_cell.length_a   1.000
_cell.length_b   1.000
_cell.length_c   1.000
_cell.angle_alpha   90.00
_cell.angle_beta   90.00
_cell.angle_gamma   90.00
#
_symmetry.space_group_name_H-M   'P 1'
#
loop_
_entity.id
_entity.type
_entity.pdbx_description
1 polymer ?
#
loop_
_entity_poly.entity_id
_entity_poly.type
_entity_poly.pdbx_seq_one_letter_code
_entity_poly.pdbx_strand_id
1 'polypeptide(L)'
;MNSGLRMCGWGADDVKYFMIGHPLITWFSTGSLLIVSLYLIVVLCMWQRQSLKLNILDPYYEFLLSGAILPLIGWVLHYFPFVMMGRVTYLHHYVPALYFAIFVAGFMMEALVARKVNKYLTGFIYLCFYIAIIAIFWYLKDLVLGMEGPSRNFRHLRVLSSWMV
;
A
#
# COMPACT_ATOMS: atom_id res chain seq x y z
N MET A 1 -1.60 12.26 -9.56
CA MET A 1 -0.84 11.19 -10.19
C MET A 1 -1.69 10.58 -11.30
N ASN A 2 -1.46 10.98 -12.55
CA ASN A 2 -2.14 10.41 -13.73
C ASN A 2 -1.44 9.12 -14.10
N SER A 3 -1.85 8.00 -13.54
CA SER A 3 -1.22 6.70 -13.76
C SER A 3 -2.00 5.81 -14.72
N GLY A 4 -2.64 6.41 -15.70
CA GLY A 4 -3.22 5.66 -16.81
C GLY A 4 -2.19 5.48 -17.92
N LEU A 5 -1.37 4.44 -17.84
CA LEU A 5 -0.60 4.01 -19.01
C LEU A 5 -1.58 3.42 -20.01
N ARG A 6 -1.98 4.25 -20.97
CA ARG A 6 -2.71 3.83 -22.16
C ARG A 6 -1.73 3.04 -23.01
N MET A 7 -1.65 1.73 -22.86
CA MET A 7 -1.10 0.89 -23.91
C MET A 7 -2.18 0.78 -24.98
N CYS A 8 -2.09 1.65 -25.98
CA CYS A 8 -2.98 1.62 -27.13
C CYS A 8 -2.63 0.40 -28.01
N GLY A 9 -3.56 -0.52 -28.14
CA GLY A 9 -3.67 -1.38 -29.30
C GLY A 9 -4.01 -0.53 -30.54
N TRP A 10 -3.75 -1.06 -31.71
CA TRP A 10 -3.93 -0.38 -33.00
C TRP A 10 -5.41 -0.43 -33.43
N GLY A 11 -6.20 0.50 -32.93
CA GLY A 11 -7.60 0.64 -33.28
C GLY A 11 -8.48 1.19 -32.15
N ALA A 12 -9.60 1.82 -32.49
CA ALA A 12 -10.50 2.43 -31.52
C ALA A 12 -11.25 1.39 -30.64
N ASP A 13 -11.33 0.14 -31.10
CA ASP A 13 -12.09 -0.95 -30.47
C ASP A 13 -11.20 -2.08 -29.92
N ASP A 14 -9.88 -1.91 -29.93
CA ASP A 14 -8.96 -2.94 -29.41
C ASP A 14 -8.98 -3.05 -27.90
N VAL A 15 -8.65 -4.24 -27.40
CA VAL A 15 -8.52 -4.56 -25.98
C VAL A 15 -7.56 -3.55 -25.31
N LYS A 16 -8.06 -2.88 -24.28
CA LYS A 16 -7.32 -1.86 -23.54
C LYS A 16 -7.03 -2.38 -22.15
N TYR A 17 -5.77 -2.19 -21.73
CA TYR A 17 -5.32 -2.53 -20.41
C TYR A 17 -5.01 -1.25 -19.64
N PHE A 18 -5.43 -1.19 -18.38
CA PHE A 18 -5.03 -0.14 -17.47
C PHE A 18 -4.19 -0.71 -16.35
N MET A 19 -2.98 -0.18 -16.19
CA MET A 19 -2.18 -0.50 -15.02
C MET A 19 -2.70 0.33 -13.85
N ILE A 20 -3.55 -0.30 -13.04
CA ILE A 20 -4.16 0.30 -11.85
C ILE A 20 -3.59 -0.40 -10.63
N GLY A 21 -3.03 0.39 -9.69
CA GLY A 21 -2.72 -0.14 -8.36
C GLY A 21 -4.00 -0.55 -7.63
N HIS A 22 -3.97 -1.66 -6.90
CA HIS A 22 -5.12 -2.11 -6.12
C HIS A 22 -5.50 -1.03 -5.08
N PRO A 23 -6.67 -0.37 -5.17
CA PRO A 23 -6.96 0.84 -4.40
C PRO A 23 -6.92 0.60 -2.89
N LEU A 24 -7.49 -0.50 -2.40
CA LEU A 24 -7.47 -0.85 -0.98
C LEU A 24 -6.04 -1.01 -0.47
N ILE A 25 -5.20 -1.78 -1.18
CA ILE A 25 -3.81 -2.03 -0.76
C ILE A 25 -3.03 -0.73 -0.77
N THR A 26 -3.16 0.09 -1.83
CA THR A 26 -2.43 1.34 -1.97
C THR A 26 -2.82 2.34 -0.88
N TRP A 27 -4.11 2.52 -0.60
CA TRP A 27 -4.56 3.46 0.41
C TRP A 27 -4.26 2.98 1.83
N PHE A 28 -4.45 1.68 2.08
CA PHE A 28 -4.15 1.09 3.38
C PHE A 28 -2.66 1.16 3.70
N SER A 29 -1.78 0.81 2.75
CA SER A 29 -0.33 0.91 2.94
C SER A 29 0.15 2.36 3.11
N THR A 30 -0.41 3.31 2.35
CA THR A 30 -0.10 4.74 2.51
C THR A 30 -0.54 5.27 3.89
N GLY A 31 -1.74 4.90 4.33
CA GLY A 31 -2.23 5.24 5.67
C GLY A 31 -1.35 4.64 6.77
N SER A 32 -0.92 3.39 6.60
CA SER A 32 -0.05 2.73 7.58
C SER A 32 1.33 3.37 7.67
N LEU A 33 1.91 3.88 6.57
CA LEU A 33 3.16 4.64 6.60
C LEU A 33 3.05 5.87 7.53
N LEU A 34 1.96 6.63 7.42
CA LEU A 34 1.73 7.79 8.28
C LEU A 34 1.56 7.39 9.76
N ILE A 35 0.72 6.39 10.03
CA ILE A 35 0.44 5.94 11.39
C ILE A 35 1.70 5.38 12.06
N VAL A 36 2.46 4.54 11.35
CA VAL A 36 3.69 3.94 11.89
C VAL A 36 4.78 4.98 12.07
N SER A 37 4.91 5.96 11.16
CA SER A 37 5.86 7.06 11.33
C SER A 37 5.57 7.87 12.58
N LEU A 38 4.29 8.24 12.81
CA LEU A 38 3.87 8.93 14.04
C LEU A 38 4.12 8.08 15.29
N TYR A 39 3.82 6.79 15.21
CA TYR A 39 4.07 5.86 16.30
C TYR A 39 5.57 5.79 16.66
N LEU A 40 6.47 5.70 15.66
CA LEU A 40 7.92 5.69 15.87
C LEU A 40 8.41 7.01 16.46
N ILE A 41 7.87 8.16 16.04
CA ILE A 41 8.19 9.47 16.64
C ILE A 41 7.83 9.47 18.12
N VAL A 42 6.65 8.99 18.49
CA VAL A 42 6.23 8.88 19.89
C VAL A 42 7.17 7.97 20.68
N VAL A 43 7.50 6.79 20.16
CA VAL A 43 8.44 5.84 20.79
C VAL A 43 9.80 6.48 20.99
N LEU A 44 10.33 7.19 19.99
CA LEU A 44 11.61 7.90 20.09
C LEU A 44 11.57 8.99 21.15
N CYS A 45 10.50 9.79 21.22
CA CYS A 45 10.32 10.80 22.25
C CYS A 45 10.26 10.19 23.65
N MET A 46 9.56 9.07 23.82
CA MET A 46 9.48 8.35 25.11
C MET A 46 10.84 7.77 25.51
N TRP A 47 11.60 7.25 24.56
CA TRP A 47 12.95 6.73 24.78
C TRP A 47 13.91 7.87 25.19
N GLN A 48 13.91 8.99 24.46
CA GLN A 48 14.73 10.17 24.79
C GLN A 48 14.42 10.73 26.17
N ARG A 49 13.15 10.70 26.59
CA ARG A 49 12.71 11.15 27.92
C ARG A 49 12.93 10.10 29.02
N GLN A 50 13.61 8.99 28.71
CA GLN A 50 13.85 7.87 29.63
C GLN A 50 12.59 7.25 30.25
N SER A 51 11.41 7.57 29.72
CA SER A 51 10.15 6.93 30.11
C SER A 51 9.98 5.54 29.52
N LEU A 52 10.70 5.23 28.45
CA LEU A 52 10.82 3.91 27.83
C LEU A 52 12.28 3.48 27.82
N LYS A 53 12.60 2.38 28.51
CA LYS A 53 13.96 1.79 28.48
C LYS A 53 13.99 0.75 27.35
N LEU A 54 14.58 1.10 26.21
CA LEU A 54 14.84 0.17 25.11
C LEU A 54 16.27 -0.34 25.23
N ASN A 55 16.42 -1.65 25.31
CA ASN A 55 17.71 -2.33 25.21
C ASN A 55 17.78 -3.05 23.85
N ILE A 56 18.97 -3.15 23.24
CA ILE A 56 19.21 -3.85 21.98
C ILE A 56 18.81 -5.34 22.06
N LEU A 57 18.91 -5.93 23.25
CA LEU A 57 18.51 -7.32 23.52
C LEU A 57 17.01 -7.49 23.81
N ASP A 58 16.23 -6.41 23.79
CA ASP A 58 14.80 -6.48 24.05
C ASP A 58 14.06 -6.99 22.81
N PRO A 59 13.21 -8.04 22.92
CA PRO A 59 12.37 -8.48 21.81
C PRO A 59 11.49 -7.39 21.21
N TYR A 60 11.13 -6.39 22.01
CA TYR A 60 10.38 -5.23 21.51
C TYR A 60 11.22 -4.34 20.61
N TYR A 61 12.52 -4.17 20.91
CA TYR A 61 13.43 -3.44 20.02
C TYR A 61 13.60 -4.15 18.68
N GLU A 62 13.80 -5.47 18.69
CA GLU A 62 13.88 -6.28 17.48
C GLU A 62 12.59 -6.19 16.63
N PHE A 63 11.43 -6.24 17.28
CA PHE A 63 10.14 -6.07 16.62
C PHE A 63 9.98 -4.69 15.96
N LEU A 64 10.41 -3.61 16.63
CA LEU A 64 10.40 -2.26 16.05
C LEU A 64 11.39 -2.14 14.89
N LEU A 65 12.60 -2.68 15.05
CA LEU A 65 13.65 -2.59 14.05
C LEU A 65 13.26 -3.33 12.77
N SER A 66 12.93 -4.60 12.87
CA SER A 66 12.65 -5.46 11.73
C SER A 66 11.28 -5.15 11.09
N GLY A 67 10.27 -4.87 11.90
CA GLY A 67 8.90 -4.69 11.44
C GLY A 67 8.56 -3.27 10.98
N ALA A 68 9.17 -2.25 11.56
CA ALA A 68 8.83 -0.85 11.26
C ALA A 68 10.00 -0.06 10.68
N ILE A 69 11.14 -0.02 11.37
CA ILE A 69 12.24 0.91 11.02
C ILE A 69 12.88 0.52 9.70
N LEU A 70 13.28 -0.74 9.52
CA LEU A 70 13.93 -1.19 8.28
C LEU A 70 13.01 -1.09 7.06
N PRO A 71 11.73 -1.53 7.10
CA PRO A 71 10.83 -1.33 5.97
C PRO A 71 10.55 0.15 5.68
N LEU A 72 10.44 1.00 6.71
CA LEU A 72 10.23 2.43 6.50
C LEU A 72 11.44 3.09 5.82
N ILE A 73 12.67 2.75 6.24
CA ILE A 73 13.91 3.19 5.58
C ILE A 73 13.93 2.68 4.13
N GLY A 74 13.61 1.41 3.91
CA GLY A 74 13.52 0.83 2.57
C GLY A 74 12.53 1.59 1.68
N TRP A 75 11.35 1.95 2.20
CA TRP A 75 10.38 2.76 1.49
C TRP A 75 10.93 4.15 1.12
N VAL A 76 11.54 4.86 2.08
CA VAL A 76 12.13 6.18 1.87
C VAL A 76 13.21 6.12 0.79
N LEU A 77 14.14 5.16 0.88
CA LEU A 77 15.25 5.02 -0.07
C LEU A 77 14.78 4.72 -1.50
N HIS A 78 13.66 3.98 -1.65
CA HIS A 78 13.12 3.66 -2.97
C HIS A 78 12.17 4.74 -3.51
N TYR A 79 11.50 5.49 -2.65
CA TYR A 79 10.56 6.54 -3.07
C TYR A 79 11.23 7.89 -3.29
N PHE A 80 12.17 8.26 -2.41
CA PHE A 80 12.82 9.57 -2.41
C PHE A 80 13.53 9.94 -3.73
N PRO A 81 14.28 9.03 -4.41
CA PRO A 81 14.91 9.35 -5.69
C PRO A 81 13.90 9.80 -6.75
N PHE A 82 12.69 9.23 -6.78
CA PHE A 82 11.67 9.61 -7.74
C PHE A 82 11.07 10.99 -7.46
N VAL A 83 10.97 11.37 -6.20
CA VAL A 83 10.56 12.72 -5.80
C VAL A 83 11.60 13.75 -6.23
N MET A 84 12.90 13.42 -6.05
CA MET A 84 14.00 14.33 -6.39
C MET A 84 14.22 14.49 -7.89
N MET A 85 13.93 13.48 -8.69
CA MET A 85 14.17 13.53 -10.14
C MET A 85 13.21 14.45 -10.89
N GLY A 86 12.08 14.86 -10.31
CA GLY A 86 11.09 15.75 -10.95
C GLY A 86 10.52 15.25 -12.28
N ARG A 87 10.69 13.96 -12.59
CA ARG A 87 10.22 13.33 -13.84
C ARG A 87 8.84 12.75 -13.67
N VAL A 88 8.16 12.53 -14.79
CA VAL A 88 6.90 11.77 -14.80
C VAL A 88 7.16 10.36 -14.29
N THR A 89 6.60 10.03 -13.13
CA THR A 89 6.73 8.72 -12.51
C THR A 89 5.55 7.84 -12.93
N TYR A 90 5.87 6.69 -13.48
CA TYR A 90 4.89 5.65 -13.79
C TYR A 90 4.65 4.74 -12.58
N LEU A 91 3.50 4.08 -12.54
CA LEU A 91 3.13 3.20 -11.42
C LEU A 91 4.16 2.09 -11.16
N HIS A 92 4.80 1.56 -12.19
CA HIS A 92 5.82 0.51 -12.04
C HIS A 92 7.06 0.98 -11.26
N HIS A 93 7.40 2.27 -11.29
CA HIS A 93 8.49 2.81 -10.48
C HIS A 93 8.15 2.83 -8.98
N TYR A 94 6.86 2.86 -8.64
CA TYR A 94 6.42 2.82 -7.24
C TYR A 94 6.36 1.41 -6.66
N VAL A 95 6.36 0.37 -7.49
CA VAL A 95 6.21 -1.03 -7.03
C VAL A 95 7.24 -1.43 -5.96
N PRO A 96 8.55 -1.12 -6.09
CA PRO A 96 9.52 -1.43 -5.04
C PRO A 96 9.22 -0.70 -3.72
N ALA A 97 8.82 0.56 -3.79
CA ALA A 97 8.41 1.32 -2.59
C ALA A 97 7.13 0.75 -1.97
N LEU A 98 6.15 0.35 -2.80
CA LEU A 98 4.92 -0.31 -2.35
C LEU A 98 5.21 -1.62 -1.60
N TYR A 99 6.19 -2.39 -2.05
CA TYR A 99 6.62 -3.60 -1.37
C TYR A 99 6.97 -3.32 0.11
N PHE A 100 7.82 -2.32 0.37
CA PHE A 100 8.16 -1.91 1.73
C PHE A 100 6.97 -1.32 2.49
N ALA A 101 6.10 -0.57 1.82
CA ALA A 101 4.89 -0.03 2.44
C ALA A 101 3.92 -1.14 2.92
N ILE A 102 3.86 -2.27 2.22
CA ILE A 102 3.07 -3.44 2.63
C ILE A 102 3.65 -4.08 3.90
N PHE A 103 4.98 -4.15 4.05
CA PHE A 103 5.59 -4.62 5.29
C PHE A 103 5.25 -3.71 6.47
N VAL A 104 5.32 -2.38 6.27
CA VAL A 104 4.90 -1.41 7.29
C VAL A 104 3.42 -1.59 7.66
N ALA A 105 2.56 -1.88 6.67
CA ALA A 105 1.15 -2.18 6.92
C ALA A 105 0.96 -3.48 7.72
N GLY A 106 1.74 -4.53 7.42
CA GLY A 106 1.78 -5.77 8.20
C GLY A 106 2.19 -5.52 9.66
N PHE A 107 3.25 -4.73 9.87
CA PHE A 107 3.65 -4.31 11.22
C PHE A 107 2.53 -3.57 11.96
N MET A 108 1.86 -2.63 11.28
CA MET A 108 0.74 -1.89 11.88
C MET A 108 -0.38 -2.83 12.32
N MET A 109 -0.74 -3.79 11.49
CA MET A 109 -1.77 -4.80 11.81
C MET A 109 -1.34 -5.67 13.00
N GLU A 110 -0.09 -6.11 13.04
CA GLU A 110 0.45 -6.86 14.18
C GLU A 110 0.43 -6.03 15.46
N ALA A 111 0.93 -4.80 15.42
CA ALA A 111 1.05 -3.94 16.59
C ALA A 111 -0.29 -3.48 17.17
N LEU A 112 -1.27 -3.15 16.31
CA LEU A 112 -2.55 -2.58 16.72
C LEU A 112 -3.66 -3.62 16.89
N VAL A 113 -3.64 -4.69 16.09
CA VAL A 113 -4.70 -5.70 16.07
C VAL A 113 -4.26 -6.97 16.76
N ALA A 114 -3.25 -7.67 16.23
CA ALA A 114 -2.90 -9.01 16.71
C ALA A 114 -2.46 -9.05 18.17
N ARG A 115 -1.73 -8.02 18.62
CA ARG A 115 -1.24 -7.95 20.02
C ARG A 115 -2.25 -7.43 21.03
N LYS A 116 -3.31 -6.76 20.57
CA LYS A 116 -4.29 -6.10 21.47
C LYS A 116 -5.65 -6.78 21.49
N VAL A 117 -5.95 -7.55 20.46
CA VAL A 117 -7.27 -8.13 20.23
C VAL A 117 -7.22 -9.65 20.43
N ASN A 118 -8.35 -10.25 20.81
CA ASN A 118 -8.46 -11.71 20.93
C ASN A 118 -8.17 -12.39 19.60
N LYS A 119 -7.45 -13.53 19.63
CA LYS A 119 -7.02 -14.29 18.44
C LYS A 119 -8.15 -14.62 17.46
N TYR A 120 -9.35 -14.88 17.95
CA TYR A 120 -10.51 -15.18 17.08
C TYR A 120 -10.99 -13.94 16.33
N LEU A 121 -11.08 -12.80 17.03
CA LEU A 121 -11.45 -11.54 16.41
C LEU A 121 -10.35 -11.03 15.47
N THR A 122 -9.09 -11.22 15.83
CA THR A 122 -7.94 -10.97 14.95
C THR A 122 -8.05 -11.78 13.66
N GLY A 123 -8.28 -13.08 13.76
CA GLY A 123 -8.48 -13.95 12.60
C GLY A 123 -9.66 -13.50 11.73
N PHE A 124 -10.76 -13.10 12.35
CA PHE A 124 -11.92 -12.55 11.63
C PHE A 124 -11.60 -11.26 10.88
N ILE A 125 -10.87 -10.33 11.51
CA ILE A 125 -10.43 -9.07 10.87
C ILE A 125 -9.54 -9.35 9.65
N TYR A 126 -8.56 -10.24 9.79
CA TYR A 126 -7.71 -10.64 8.66
C TYR A 126 -8.52 -11.28 7.53
N LEU A 127 -9.45 -12.18 7.87
CA LEU A 127 -10.32 -12.83 6.90
C LEU A 127 -11.15 -11.80 6.12
N CYS A 128 -11.79 -10.85 6.81
CA CYS A 128 -12.55 -9.77 6.20
C CYS A 128 -11.67 -8.92 5.27
N PHE A 129 -10.45 -8.61 5.68
CA PHE A 129 -9.51 -7.84 4.88
C PHE A 129 -9.12 -8.57 3.59
N TYR A 130 -8.82 -9.87 3.66
CA TYR A 130 -8.53 -10.69 2.47
C TYR A 130 -9.73 -10.83 1.55
N ILE A 131 -10.93 -11.03 2.09
CA ILE A 131 -12.17 -11.08 1.29
C ILE A 131 -12.37 -9.74 0.57
N ALA A 132 -12.14 -8.62 1.24
CA ALA A 132 -12.25 -7.29 0.62
C ALA A 132 -11.24 -7.09 -0.54
N ILE A 133 -10.00 -7.56 -0.38
CA ILE A 133 -9.00 -7.54 -1.45
C ILE A 133 -9.49 -8.34 -2.66
N ILE A 134 -9.93 -9.58 -2.44
CA ILE A 134 -10.41 -10.46 -3.51
C ILE A 134 -11.65 -9.86 -4.19
N ALA A 135 -12.59 -9.32 -3.45
CA ALA A 135 -13.82 -8.73 -3.98
C ALA A 135 -13.53 -7.49 -4.85
N ILE A 136 -12.62 -6.60 -4.40
CA ILE A 136 -12.21 -5.43 -5.18
C ILE A 136 -11.44 -5.84 -6.44
N PHE A 137 -10.54 -6.84 -6.33
CA PHE A 137 -9.86 -7.38 -7.51
C PHE A 137 -10.87 -7.95 -8.52
N TRP A 138 -11.82 -8.73 -8.05
CA TRP A 138 -12.87 -9.30 -8.90
C TRP A 138 -13.73 -8.23 -9.58
N TYR A 139 -14.04 -7.16 -8.86
CA TYR A 139 -14.78 -6.02 -9.41
C TYR A 139 -14.00 -5.27 -10.49
N LEU A 140 -12.68 -5.13 -10.32
CA LEU A 140 -11.79 -4.39 -11.23
C LEU A 140 -11.09 -5.28 -12.27
N LYS A 141 -11.36 -6.59 -12.29
CA LYS A 141 -10.65 -7.56 -13.14
C LYS A 141 -10.62 -7.17 -14.62
N ASP A 142 -11.75 -6.67 -15.15
CA ASP A 142 -11.87 -6.35 -16.56
C ASP A 142 -10.99 -5.17 -16.97
N LEU A 143 -10.72 -4.23 -16.05
CA LEU A 143 -9.78 -3.13 -16.26
C LEU A 143 -8.31 -3.59 -16.27
N VAL A 144 -7.99 -4.63 -15.48
CA VAL A 144 -6.62 -5.12 -15.28
C VAL A 144 -6.27 -6.21 -16.30
N LEU A 145 -7.18 -7.14 -16.54
CA LEU A 145 -6.96 -8.30 -17.42
C LEU A 145 -7.23 -7.97 -18.89
N GLY A 146 -8.00 -6.95 -19.17
CA GLY A 146 -8.31 -6.47 -20.52
C GLY A 146 -9.80 -6.25 -20.72
N MET A 147 -10.13 -5.13 -21.33
CA MET A 147 -11.50 -4.76 -21.69
C MET A 147 -11.79 -5.21 -23.12
N GLU A 148 -12.75 -6.10 -23.29
CA GLU A 148 -13.24 -6.48 -24.61
C GLU A 148 -14.33 -5.49 -25.06
N GLY A 149 -14.10 -4.81 -26.18
CA GLY A 149 -15.04 -3.85 -26.76
C GLY A 149 -14.81 -2.38 -26.38
N PRO A 150 -15.79 -1.49 -26.63
CA PRO A 150 -15.62 -0.05 -26.45
C PRO A 150 -15.50 0.33 -24.99
N SER A 151 -14.51 1.18 -24.64
CA SER A 151 -14.23 1.62 -23.28
C SER A 151 -15.42 2.30 -22.57
N ARG A 152 -16.39 2.79 -23.34
CA ARG A 152 -17.64 3.38 -22.80
C ARG A 152 -18.42 2.42 -21.90
N ASN A 153 -18.37 1.13 -22.16
CA ASN A 153 -19.10 0.11 -21.40
C ASN A 153 -18.53 -0.08 -20.00
N PHE A 154 -17.25 0.31 -19.78
CA PHE A 154 -16.53 0.12 -18.53
C PHE A 154 -16.46 1.39 -17.65
N ARG A 155 -17.16 2.47 -18.05
CA ARG A 155 -17.21 3.71 -17.27
C ARG A 155 -17.72 3.54 -15.84
N HIS A 156 -18.56 2.53 -15.59
CA HIS A 156 -19.09 2.22 -14.26
C HIS A 156 -18.00 1.71 -13.29
N LEU A 157 -16.86 1.21 -13.81
CA LEU A 157 -15.72 0.77 -13.02
C LEU A 157 -14.79 1.91 -12.61
N ARG A 158 -15.10 3.12 -13.01
CA ARG A 158 -14.31 4.31 -12.69
C ARG A 158 -14.48 4.69 -11.22
N VAL A 159 -13.52 4.32 -10.38
CA VAL A 159 -13.53 4.63 -8.94
C VAL A 159 -13.09 6.07 -8.68
N LEU A 160 -12.16 6.61 -9.46
CA LEU A 160 -11.66 7.98 -9.33
C LEU A 160 -11.96 8.79 -10.58
N SER A 161 -12.35 10.07 -10.41
CA SER A 161 -12.61 10.99 -11.52
C SER A 161 -11.40 11.22 -12.43
N SER A 162 -10.19 11.01 -11.90
CA SER A 162 -8.92 11.12 -12.63
C SER A 162 -8.60 9.92 -13.52
N TRP A 163 -9.34 8.83 -13.43
CA TRP A 163 -9.13 7.67 -14.30
C TRP A 163 -9.75 7.94 -15.67
N MET A 164 -8.92 7.87 -16.70
CA MET A 164 -9.37 8.02 -18.10
C MET A 164 -9.80 6.65 -18.65
N VAL A 165 -10.95 6.15 -18.22
CA VAL A 165 -11.58 4.92 -18.73
C VAL A 165 -12.72 5.30 -19.66
#